data_a94a8e96aa85f1ba491ba824ba07f68d
#
_entry.id   a94a8e96aa85f1ba491ba824ba07f68d
#
_cell.length_a   1.000
_cell.length_b   1.000
_cell.length_c   1.000
_cell.angle_alpha   90.00
_cell.angle_beta   90.00
_cell.angle_gamma   90.00
#
_symmetry.space_group_name_H-M   'P 1'
#
loop_
_entity.id
_entity.type
_entity.pdbx_description
1 polymer ?
#
loop_
_entity_poly.entity_id
_entity_poly.type
_entity_poly.pdbx_seq_one_letter_code
_entity_poly.pdbx_strand_id
1 'polypeptide(L)'
;LALTGCSTGTGEVAGDKAVATGAGRTIRAHEVMQLTETHDKTGMTLLEGPTFGENGGLFVVDATAPAGEPKVMRVDVEKGTSRPVHTDDRGAYTSAQFSPHDGRLYLTDYAHGEVVSLAPDGSDPRTFFSGEVVGARMHPDDIAFDERGDLYVSDSRGLSEGDAHGRVVRIERDGEKATVLADKLAATNGISFDADYRGLWISELTRNRISYLRLDEMGGAASHHTAVRVDGGIARTDSIAVDADGNLYQALHGRPAMAVYDRHGERLATVEVPARTEGLESATNVAITPGGTTAYVTVSGPSGGYVYTFDALAEGIRQSNGG
;
A
#
# COMPACT_ATOMS: atom_id res chain seq x y z
N LEU A 1 21.75 62.90 -41.35
CA LEU A 1 21.85 62.23 -42.67
C LEU A 1 22.54 60.88 -42.53
N ALA A 2 21.83 59.83 -42.71
CA ALA A 2 22.06 58.62 -43.51
C ALA A 2 21.26 57.45 -42.96
N LEU A 3 20.28 57.07 -43.73
CA LEU A 3 19.52 55.81 -43.64
C LEU A 3 20.41 54.67 -44.20
N THR A 4 20.25 53.46 -43.61
CA THR A 4 20.36 52.12 -44.17
C THR A 4 20.32 51.13 -43.04
N GLY A 5 19.63 50.03 -42.97
CA GLY A 5 18.84 49.28 -43.89
C GLY A 5 18.27 48.12 -43.05
N CYS A 6 17.01 47.79 -43.28
CA CYS A 6 16.32 46.65 -42.66
C CYS A 6 16.94 45.34 -43.15
N SER A 7 17.29 44.45 -42.20
CA SER A 7 17.48 43.03 -42.43
C SER A 7 16.38 42.27 -41.72
N THR A 8 15.49 41.67 -42.48
CA THR A 8 14.48 40.74 -42.02
C THR A 8 15.11 39.40 -41.71
N GLY A 9 15.36 39.18 -40.44
CA GLY A 9 15.63 37.84 -39.91
C GLY A 9 14.37 37.16 -39.48
N THR A 10 13.94 36.15 -40.20
CA THR A 10 12.88 35.21 -39.76
C THR A 10 13.43 34.37 -38.64
N GLY A 11 13.21 34.81 -37.39
CA GLY A 11 13.41 33.98 -36.22
C GLY A 11 12.28 32.95 -36.13
N GLU A 12 12.61 31.69 -36.27
CA GLU A 12 11.76 30.60 -35.85
C GLU A 12 11.39 30.81 -34.39
N VAL A 13 10.11 30.99 -34.11
CA VAL A 13 9.54 30.98 -32.80
C VAL A 13 9.64 29.53 -32.32
N ALA A 14 10.58 29.25 -31.39
CA ALA A 14 10.63 28.00 -30.68
C ALA A 14 9.27 27.79 -30.01
N GLY A 15 8.62 26.70 -30.40
CA GLY A 15 7.30 26.36 -29.91
C GLY A 15 7.28 26.34 -28.38
N ASP A 16 6.38 27.12 -27.83
CA ASP A 16 5.96 27.07 -26.44
C ASP A 16 5.64 25.60 -26.09
N LYS A 17 6.53 24.96 -25.35
CA LYS A 17 6.15 23.74 -24.64
C LYS A 17 5.12 24.19 -23.63
N ALA A 18 3.85 23.89 -23.92
CA ALA A 18 2.78 24.05 -22.96
C ALA A 18 3.21 23.37 -21.66
N VAL A 19 3.42 24.16 -20.62
CA VAL A 19 3.53 23.68 -19.25
C VAL A 19 2.19 23.03 -18.95
N ALA A 20 2.16 21.71 -18.88
CA ALA A 20 0.98 20.96 -18.51
C ALA A 20 0.66 21.32 -17.05
N THR A 21 -0.30 22.20 -16.86
CA THR A 21 -0.80 22.57 -15.55
C THR A 21 -1.52 21.37 -14.94
N GLY A 22 -0.89 20.70 -13.97
CA GLY A 22 -1.54 20.15 -12.78
C GLY A 22 -2.54 19.00 -12.85
N ALA A 23 -2.81 18.39 -14.02
CA ALA A 23 -3.57 17.16 -14.10
C ALA A 23 -2.61 16.05 -14.58
N GLY A 24 -2.10 15.22 -13.67
CA GLY A 24 -1.31 14.05 -14.02
C GLY A 24 -2.07 13.15 -15.01
N ARG A 25 -1.33 12.31 -15.75
CA ARG A 25 -1.97 11.41 -16.74
C ARG A 25 -2.93 10.44 -16.04
N THR A 26 -3.97 10.02 -16.73
CA THR A 26 -4.86 8.94 -16.27
C THR A 26 -4.33 7.59 -16.78
N ILE A 27 -4.17 6.64 -15.87
CA ILE A 27 -3.91 5.24 -16.17
C ILE A 27 -5.20 4.47 -15.89
N ARG A 28 -5.65 3.67 -16.84
CA ARG A 28 -6.86 2.88 -16.68
C ARG A 28 -6.49 1.47 -16.22
N ALA A 29 -7.02 1.04 -15.10
CA ALA A 29 -6.91 -0.34 -14.65
C ALA A 29 -7.88 -1.25 -15.39
N HIS A 30 -7.54 -2.55 -15.47
CA HIS A 30 -8.32 -3.59 -16.11
C HIS A 30 -8.64 -4.70 -15.11
N GLU A 31 -9.87 -5.17 -15.11
CA GLU A 31 -10.27 -6.27 -14.24
C GLU A 31 -9.53 -7.56 -14.62
N VAL A 32 -8.94 -8.21 -13.62
CA VAL A 32 -8.38 -9.55 -13.72
C VAL A 32 -9.45 -10.57 -13.36
N MET A 33 -10.03 -10.41 -12.17
CA MET A 33 -11.09 -11.30 -11.69
C MET A 33 -11.82 -10.74 -10.47
N GLN A 34 -13.02 -11.22 -10.25
CA GLN A 34 -13.67 -11.19 -8.95
C GLN A 34 -13.06 -12.28 -8.07
N LEU A 35 -12.56 -11.93 -6.90
CA LEU A 35 -11.91 -12.86 -5.98
C LEU A 35 -12.87 -13.34 -4.88
N THR A 36 -13.70 -12.43 -4.37
CA THR A 36 -14.69 -12.71 -3.32
C THR A 36 -16.03 -12.08 -3.64
N GLU A 37 -17.10 -12.73 -3.17
CA GLU A 37 -18.42 -12.12 -3.04
C GLU A 37 -18.52 -11.41 -1.68
N THR A 38 -19.53 -10.57 -1.51
CA THR A 38 -19.85 -10.00 -0.22
C THR A 38 -20.32 -11.11 0.73
N HIS A 39 -19.69 -11.21 1.90
CA HIS A 39 -20.01 -12.25 2.86
C HIS A 39 -21.34 -11.99 3.56
N ASP A 40 -22.23 -12.96 3.56
CA ASP A 40 -23.56 -12.86 4.21
C ASP A 40 -23.46 -12.50 5.70
N LYS A 41 -22.45 -13.03 6.40
CA LYS A 41 -22.28 -12.84 7.85
C LYS A 41 -21.78 -11.44 8.23
N THR A 42 -20.92 -10.84 7.42
CA THR A 42 -20.30 -9.54 7.69
C THR A 42 -20.92 -8.41 6.88
N GLY A 43 -21.66 -8.74 5.81
CA GLY A 43 -22.27 -7.79 4.90
C GLY A 43 -21.27 -7.04 4.03
N MET A 44 -20.00 -7.51 4.00
CA MET A 44 -18.92 -6.85 3.26
C MET A 44 -17.85 -7.87 2.83
N THR A 45 -16.97 -7.44 1.96
CA THR A 45 -15.66 -8.03 1.66
C THR A 45 -14.65 -6.91 1.55
N LEU A 46 -13.45 -7.11 2.05
CA LEU A 46 -12.37 -6.12 2.01
C LEU A 46 -11.07 -6.85 1.69
N LEU A 47 -10.69 -6.78 0.42
CA LEU A 47 -9.42 -7.36 -0.05
C LEU A 47 -8.28 -6.41 0.28
N GLU A 48 -7.18 -6.97 0.81
CA GLU A 48 -6.01 -6.24 1.26
C GLU A 48 -4.73 -7.01 0.94
N GLY A 49 -3.58 -6.41 1.24
CA GLY A 49 -2.25 -7.00 1.30
C GLY A 49 -1.85 -7.84 0.08
N PRO A 50 -2.00 -7.35 -1.17
CA PRO A 50 -1.49 -8.08 -2.33
C PRO A 50 0.03 -8.16 -2.23
N THR A 51 0.59 -9.38 -2.31
CA THR A 51 2.03 -9.59 -2.22
C THR A 51 2.48 -10.76 -3.10
N PHE A 52 3.73 -10.71 -3.57
CA PHE A 52 4.29 -11.76 -4.40
C PHE A 52 5.16 -12.72 -3.59
N GLY A 53 4.88 -14.02 -3.72
CA GLY A 53 5.78 -15.05 -3.22
C GLY A 53 6.97 -15.29 -4.16
N GLU A 54 7.96 -16.05 -3.70
CA GLU A 54 9.21 -16.35 -4.44
C GLU A 54 9.00 -16.86 -5.87
N ASN A 55 7.89 -17.56 -6.12
CA ASN A 55 7.57 -18.11 -7.45
C ASN A 55 6.67 -17.17 -8.28
N GLY A 56 6.59 -15.87 -7.94
CA GLY A 56 5.79 -14.88 -8.65
C GLY A 56 4.27 -15.05 -8.49
N GLY A 57 3.81 -15.95 -7.61
CA GLY A 57 2.38 -16.09 -7.30
C GLY A 57 1.89 -14.91 -6.47
N LEU A 58 0.75 -14.33 -6.85
CA LEU A 58 0.11 -13.26 -6.11
C LEU A 58 -0.70 -13.84 -4.95
N PHE A 59 -0.52 -13.28 -3.75
CA PHE A 59 -1.32 -13.57 -2.55
C PHE A 59 -2.13 -12.34 -2.19
N VAL A 60 -3.32 -12.56 -1.66
CA VAL A 60 -4.26 -11.50 -1.23
C VAL A 60 -4.94 -11.95 0.05
N VAL A 61 -5.19 -11.04 0.96
CA VAL A 61 -5.98 -11.29 2.16
C VAL A 61 -7.39 -10.72 2.03
N ASP A 62 -8.36 -11.31 2.73
CA ASP A 62 -9.68 -10.71 2.95
C ASP A 62 -9.83 -10.40 4.44
N ALA A 63 -9.73 -9.10 4.77
CA ALA A 63 -9.76 -8.62 6.14
C ALA A 63 -11.10 -8.86 6.84
N THR A 64 -12.17 -9.07 6.08
CA THR A 64 -13.54 -9.24 6.58
C THR A 64 -14.08 -10.65 6.43
N ALA A 65 -13.28 -11.58 5.92
CA ALA A 65 -13.71 -12.97 5.80
C ALA A 65 -14.17 -13.53 7.15
N PRO A 66 -15.35 -14.17 7.24
CA PRO A 66 -15.86 -14.72 8.48
C PRO A 66 -15.01 -15.90 9.00
N ALA A 67 -15.27 -16.31 10.23
CA ALA A 67 -14.70 -17.54 10.79
C ALA A 67 -14.99 -18.75 9.89
N GLY A 68 -13.96 -19.54 9.61
CA GLY A 68 -14.02 -20.72 8.75
C GLY A 68 -13.95 -20.45 7.24
N GLU A 69 -13.91 -19.19 6.82
CA GLU A 69 -13.71 -18.80 5.42
C GLU A 69 -12.23 -18.50 5.12
N PRO A 70 -11.81 -18.57 3.84
CA PRO A 70 -10.44 -18.27 3.46
C PRO A 70 -10.04 -16.83 3.82
N LYS A 71 -8.98 -16.68 4.62
CA LYS A 71 -8.40 -15.39 5.01
C LYS A 71 -7.27 -14.97 4.07
N VAL A 72 -6.52 -15.94 3.54
CA VAL A 72 -5.43 -15.72 2.60
C VAL A 72 -5.70 -16.58 1.38
N MET A 73 -5.60 -15.99 0.21
CA MET A 73 -5.82 -16.64 -1.07
C MET A 73 -4.60 -16.45 -1.97
N ARG A 74 -4.26 -17.47 -2.76
CA ARG A 74 -3.32 -17.34 -3.86
C ARG A 74 -4.08 -17.20 -5.17
N VAL A 75 -3.73 -16.17 -5.93
CA VAL A 75 -4.35 -15.85 -7.21
C VAL A 75 -3.44 -16.32 -8.36
N ASP A 76 -4.01 -17.04 -9.30
CA ASP A 76 -3.41 -17.34 -10.61
C ASP A 76 -3.97 -16.32 -11.60
N VAL A 77 -3.22 -15.25 -11.81
CA VAL A 77 -3.66 -14.09 -12.61
C VAL A 77 -3.79 -14.44 -14.11
N GLU A 78 -3.02 -15.42 -14.59
CA GLU A 78 -3.08 -15.86 -16.00
C GLU A 78 -4.35 -16.67 -16.28
N LYS A 79 -4.75 -17.51 -15.32
CA LYS A 79 -5.95 -18.33 -15.45
C LYS A 79 -7.21 -17.66 -14.93
N GLY A 80 -7.09 -16.55 -14.20
CA GLY A 80 -8.23 -15.91 -13.52
C GLY A 80 -8.87 -16.85 -12.48
N THR A 81 -8.04 -17.58 -11.71
CA THR A 81 -8.49 -18.51 -10.67
C THR A 81 -7.78 -18.24 -9.35
N SER A 82 -8.38 -18.66 -8.25
CA SER A 82 -7.78 -18.57 -6.93
C SER A 82 -7.92 -19.86 -6.15
N ARG A 83 -7.09 -20.01 -5.12
CA ARG A 83 -7.21 -21.08 -4.15
C ARG A 83 -6.96 -20.58 -2.73
N PRO A 84 -7.64 -21.15 -1.72
CA PRO A 84 -7.31 -20.88 -0.33
C PRO A 84 -5.87 -21.26 0.00
N VAL A 85 -5.22 -20.42 0.83
CA VAL A 85 -3.90 -20.67 1.42
C VAL A 85 -4.01 -20.83 2.91
N HIS A 86 -4.79 -19.97 3.57
CA HIS A 86 -5.01 -20.05 5.01
C HIS A 86 -6.46 -19.74 5.36
N THR A 87 -6.97 -20.49 6.32
CA THR A 87 -8.32 -20.36 6.88
C THR A 87 -8.21 -20.47 8.39
N ASP A 88 -8.83 -19.56 9.10
CA ASP A 88 -8.95 -19.63 10.56
C ASP A 88 -10.29 -19.08 11.05
N ASP A 89 -10.51 -19.15 12.36
CA ASP A 89 -11.77 -18.76 12.97
C ASP A 89 -11.76 -17.33 13.55
N ARG A 90 -10.62 -16.65 13.58
CA ARG A 90 -10.48 -15.40 14.34
C ARG A 90 -9.73 -14.26 13.67
N GLY A 91 -8.77 -14.51 12.82
CA GLY A 91 -7.92 -13.47 12.24
C GLY A 91 -8.71 -12.46 11.38
N ALA A 92 -8.35 -11.19 11.50
CA ALA A 92 -8.76 -10.11 10.60
C ALA A 92 -7.50 -9.48 10.02
N TYR A 93 -7.01 -10.12 8.94
CA TYR A 93 -5.73 -9.77 8.37
C TYR A 93 -5.86 -8.63 7.37
N THR A 94 -5.14 -7.54 7.62
CA THR A 94 -5.16 -6.32 6.82
C THR A 94 -3.94 -6.16 5.91
N SER A 95 -2.87 -6.91 6.14
CA SER A 95 -1.69 -6.88 5.27
C SER A 95 -1.00 -8.25 5.24
N ALA A 96 -0.22 -8.47 4.18
CA ALA A 96 0.58 -9.67 3.98
C ALA A 96 1.90 -9.35 3.31
N GLN A 97 3.02 -9.83 3.85
CA GLN A 97 4.33 -9.74 3.18
C GLN A 97 5.20 -10.96 3.46
N PHE A 98 5.98 -11.36 2.46
CA PHE A 98 7.00 -12.38 2.64
C PHE A 98 8.27 -11.78 3.26
N SER A 99 8.69 -12.34 4.38
CA SER A 99 9.90 -11.92 5.05
C SER A 99 11.16 -12.26 4.25
N PRO A 100 12.10 -11.29 4.08
CA PRO A 100 13.39 -11.54 3.42
C PRO A 100 14.31 -12.43 4.24
N HIS A 101 14.02 -12.57 5.54
CA HIS A 101 14.88 -13.25 6.47
C HIS A 101 14.64 -14.76 6.50
N ASP A 102 13.38 -15.17 6.55
CA ASP A 102 13.00 -16.58 6.73
C ASP A 102 12.03 -17.11 5.66
N GLY A 103 11.61 -16.26 4.72
CA GLY A 103 10.71 -16.61 3.61
C GLY A 103 9.28 -16.92 4.05
N ARG A 104 8.90 -16.71 5.32
CA ARG A 104 7.55 -16.91 5.81
C ARG A 104 6.64 -15.75 5.38
N LEU A 105 5.35 -16.02 5.25
CA LEU A 105 4.32 -15.00 5.02
C LEU A 105 3.90 -14.40 6.37
N TYR A 106 4.13 -13.12 6.55
CA TYR A 106 3.72 -12.36 7.72
C TYR A 106 2.41 -11.64 7.46
N LEU A 107 1.54 -11.63 8.45
CA LEU A 107 0.20 -11.06 8.41
C LEU A 107 -0.02 -10.14 9.61
N THR A 108 -0.65 -9.01 9.41
CA THR A 108 -1.15 -8.16 10.50
C THR A 108 -2.53 -8.62 10.92
N ASP A 109 -2.72 -9.01 12.18
CA ASP A 109 -4.05 -9.28 12.75
C ASP A 109 -4.56 -8.03 13.48
N TYR A 110 -5.28 -7.21 12.75
CA TYR A 110 -5.83 -5.95 13.24
C TYR A 110 -6.74 -6.12 14.46
N ALA A 111 -7.60 -7.13 14.44
CA ALA A 111 -8.57 -7.36 15.49
C ALA A 111 -7.92 -7.80 16.82
N HIS A 112 -6.83 -8.55 16.74
CA HIS A 112 -6.17 -9.10 17.93
C HIS A 112 -4.90 -8.33 18.33
N GLY A 113 -4.44 -7.37 17.50
CA GLY A 113 -3.24 -6.58 17.78
C GLY A 113 -1.97 -7.41 17.71
N GLU A 114 -1.93 -8.38 16.82
CA GLU A 114 -0.86 -9.35 16.67
C GLU A 114 -0.23 -9.28 15.28
N VAL A 115 1.00 -9.74 15.16
CA VAL A 115 1.61 -10.14 13.90
C VAL A 115 1.77 -11.63 13.92
N VAL A 116 1.24 -12.32 12.92
CA VAL A 116 1.37 -13.76 12.77
C VAL A 116 2.19 -14.10 11.54
N SER A 117 2.79 -15.29 11.50
CA SER A 117 3.49 -15.77 10.33
C SER A 117 3.05 -17.18 9.95
N LEU A 118 3.03 -17.45 8.66
CA LEU A 118 2.69 -18.74 8.06
C LEU A 118 3.89 -19.26 7.27
N ALA A 119 4.00 -20.57 7.12
CA ALA A 119 4.83 -21.13 6.05
C ALA A 119 4.29 -20.66 4.69
N PRO A 120 5.09 -20.61 3.60
CA PRO A 120 4.65 -20.10 2.30
C PRO A 120 3.45 -20.83 1.68
N ASP A 121 3.17 -22.05 2.14
CA ASP A 121 2.01 -22.86 1.72
C ASP A 121 0.76 -22.62 2.58
N GLY A 122 0.84 -21.72 3.59
CA GLY A 122 -0.23 -21.37 4.52
C GLY A 122 -0.29 -22.25 5.77
N SER A 123 0.59 -23.24 5.89
CA SER A 123 0.71 -24.11 7.07
C SER A 123 1.52 -23.48 8.20
N ASP A 124 1.61 -24.15 9.34
CA ASP A 124 2.46 -23.81 10.48
C ASP A 124 2.26 -22.35 10.96
N PRO A 125 1.03 -21.93 11.32
CA PRO A 125 0.77 -20.60 11.86
C PRO A 125 1.52 -20.40 13.19
N ARG A 126 2.19 -19.23 13.33
CA ARG A 126 2.91 -18.83 14.53
C ARG A 126 2.61 -17.38 14.87
N THR A 127 2.36 -17.07 16.12
CA THR A 127 2.40 -15.70 16.61
C THR A 127 3.84 -15.22 16.59
N PHE A 128 4.13 -14.21 15.77
CA PHE A 128 5.44 -13.59 15.73
C PHE A 128 5.58 -12.51 16.80
N PHE A 129 4.55 -11.68 16.95
CA PHE A 129 4.50 -10.64 17.96
C PHE A 129 3.08 -10.48 18.49
N SER A 130 2.98 -10.36 19.82
CA SER A 130 1.71 -10.01 20.48
C SER A 130 2.03 -9.21 21.75
N GLY A 131 1.06 -8.43 22.21
CA GLY A 131 1.18 -7.69 23.45
C GLY A 131 1.15 -6.17 23.24
N GLU A 132 1.47 -5.48 24.33
CA GLU A 132 1.46 -4.01 24.36
C GLU A 132 2.83 -3.45 23.97
N VAL A 133 2.78 -2.38 23.19
CA VAL A 133 3.94 -1.56 22.89
C VAL A 133 3.77 -0.21 23.56
N VAL A 134 4.66 0.10 24.52
CA VAL A 134 4.58 1.32 25.35
C VAL A 134 3.20 1.48 25.99
N GLY A 135 2.73 0.42 26.68
CA GLY A 135 1.49 0.43 27.46
C GLY A 135 0.20 0.49 26.64
N ALA A 136 0.26 0.16 25.35
CA ALA A 136 -0.91 0.14 24.51
C ALA A 136 -0.84 -0.99 23.47
N ARG A 137 -1.95 -1.72 23.33
CA ARG A 137 -2.13 -2.73 22.29
C ARG A 137 -2.08 -2.08 20.92
N MET A 138 -1.46 -2.75 19.95
CA MET A 138 -1.48 -2.33 18.56
C MET A 138 -2.83 -2.59 17.87
N HIS A 139 -3.07 -1.86 16.79
CA HIS A 139 -4.00 -2.17 15.73
C HIS A 139 -3.19 -2.20 14.42
N PRO A 140 -2.40 -3.28 14.21
CA PRO A 140 -1.46 -3.33 13.09
C PRO A 140 -2.25 -3.39 11.78
N ASP A 141 -1.93 -2.47 10.89
CA ASP A 141 -2.57 -2.36 9.58
C ASP A 141 -1.65 -2.89 8.48
N ASP A 142 -0.68 -2.12 8.04
CA ASP A 142 0.31 -2.55 7.06
C ASP A 142 1.68 -2.84 7.66
N ILE A 143 2.48 -3.60 6.92
CA ILE A 143 3.85 -3.98 7.31
C ILE A 143 4.84 -3.75 6.17
N ALA A 144 6.08 -3.47 6.54
CA ALA A 144 7.23 -3.41 5.64
C ALA A 144 8.45 -4.03 6.32
N PHE A 145 9.28 -4.74 5.56
CA PHE A 145 10.54 -5.30 6.05
C PHE A 145 11.74 -4.48 5.58
N ASP A 146 12.70 -4.26 6.46
CA ASP A 146 14.03 -3.81 6.04
C ASP A 146 14.87 -4.98 5.48
N GLU A 147 16.04 -4.65 4.94
CA GLU A 147 16.97 -5.64 4.37
C GLU A 147 17.52 -6.65 5.40
N ARG A 148 17.45 -6.32 6.70
CA ARG A 148 17.90 -7.17 7.79
C ARG A 148 16.82 -8.10 8.29
N GLY A 149 15.58 -7.88 7.86
CA GLY A 149 14.39 -8.62 8.27
C GLY A 149 13.69 -8.07 9.51
N ASP A 150 14.04 -6.86 9.96
CA ASP A 150 13.24 -6.16 10.96
C ASP A 150 11.93 -5.71 10.34
N LEU A 151 10.86 -5.83 11.11
CA LEU A 151 9.51 -5.50 10.67
C LEU A 151 9.11 -4.10 11.13
N TYR A 152 8.54 -3.32 10.23
CA TYR A 152 7.96 -2.02 10.51
C TYR A 152 6.46 -2.09 10.30
N VAL A 153 5.71 -1.67 11.30
CA VAL A 153 4.24 -1.81 11.35
C VAL A 153 3.60 -0.44 11.45
N SER A 154 2.61 -0.18 10.64
CA SER A 154 1.69 0.93 10.86
C SER A 154 0.64 0.50 11.90
N ASP A 155 0.65 1.13 13.06
CA ASP A 155 -0.30 0.90 14.14
C ASP A 155 -1.45 1.90 14.02
N SER A 156 -2.54 1.48 13.42
CA SER A 156 -3.68 2.30 12.97
C SER A 156 -4.65 2.61 14.12
N ARG A 157 -4.19 3.33 15.11
CA ARG A 157 -5.00 3.74 16.24
C ARG A 157 -5.73 5.05 15.97
N GLY A 158 -6.91 5.23 16.53
CA GLY A 158 -7.65 6.50 16.46
C GLY A 158 -8.54 6.67 15.22
N LEU A 159 -8.95 5.58 14.55
CA LEU A 159 -9.86 5.64 13.40
C LEU A 159 -11.18 6.34 13.71
N SER A 160 -11.71 6.17 14.93
CA SER A 160 -13.02 6.69 15.36
C SER A 160 -12.95 7.95 16.20
N GLU A 161 -11.79 8.35 16.70
CA GLU A 161 -11.65 9.35 17.75
C GLU A 161 -11.29 10.76 17.26
N GLY A 162 -10.98 10.92 15.98
CA GLY A 162 -10.53 12.19 15.38
C GLY A 162 -9.17 12.69 15.90
N ASP A 163 -8.64 12.07 16.94
CA ASP A 163 -7.33 12.37 17.51
C ASP A 163 -6.23 11.51 16.87
N ALA A 164 -5.03 12.07 16.85
CA ALA A 164 -3.88 11.38 16.26
C ALA A 164 -3.25 10.44 17.29
N HIS A 165 -3.61 9.15 17.24
CA HIS A 165 -3.06 8.09 18.09
C HIS A 165 -2.24 7.04 17.34
N GLY A 166 -2.18 7.14 16.00
CA GLY A 166 -1.40 6.24 15.16
C GLY A 166 0.09 6.28 15.47
N ARG A 167 0.75 5.16 15.27
CA ARG A 167 2.19 4.99 15.52
C ARG A 167 2.86 4.25 14.37
N VAL A 168 4.18 4.39 14.28
CA VAL A 168 5.05 3.49 13.54
C VAL A 168 5.84 2.68 14.56
N VAL A 169 5.76 1.36 14.48
CA VAL A 169 6.42 0.44 15.40
C VAL A 169 7.41 -0.41 14.61
N ARG A 170 8.68 -0.42 15.04
CA ARG A 170 9.67 -1.40 14.57
C ARG A 170 9.68 -2.58 15.52
N ILE A 171 9.61 -3.79 14.97
CA ILE A 171 9.79 -5.06 15.70
C ILE A 171 11.03 -5.72 15.16
N GLU A 172 11.98 -6.04 16.04
CA GLU A 172 13.20 -6.73 15.65
C GLU A 172 12.86 -8.11 15.07
N ARG A 173 13.67 -8.59 14.14
CA ARG A 173 13.42 -9.82 13.34
C ARG A 173 13.22 -11.11 14.16
N ASP A 174 13.60 -11.11 15.43
CA ASP A 174 13.35 -12.22 16.38
C ASP A 174 11.99 -12.09 17.10
N GLY A 175 11.28 -10.96 16.92
CA GLY A 175 10.00 -10.69 17.57
C GLY A 175 10.11 -10.30 19.05
N GLU A 176 11.31 -10.20 19.62
CA GLU A 176 11.49 -10.01 21.06
C GLU A 176 11.34 -8.55 21.50
N LYS A 177 11.69 -7.60 20.61
CA LYS A 177 11.67 -6.19 20.96
C LYS A 177 10.91 -5.36 19.96
N ALA A 178 9.98 -4.53 20.46
CA ALA A 178 9.23 -3.55 19.70
C ALA A 178 9.56 -2.14 20.18
N THR A 179 9.74 -1.21 19.24
CA THR A 179 10.12 0.19 19.50
C THR A 179 9.19 1.12 18.70
N VAL A 180 8.60 2.11 19.36
CA VAL A 180 7.85 3.18 18.70
C VAL A 180 8.83 4.16 18.06
N LEU A 181 8.76 4.33 16.74
CA LEU A 181 9.61 5.26 15.97
C LEU A 181 8.96 6.62 15.76
N ALA A 182 7.64 6.63 15.62
CA ALA A 182 6.83 7.84 15.51
C ALA A 182 5.47 7.61 16.18
N ASP A 183 4.90 8.67 16.74
CA ASP A 183 3.59 8.65 17.39
C ASP A 183 2.76 9.88 16.98
N LYS A 184 1.53 9.96 17.48
CA LYS A 184 0.59 11.07 17.19
C LYS A 184 0.31 11.24 15.69
N LEU A 185 0.29 10.16 14.96
CA LEU A 185 -0.09 10.10 13.55
C LEU A 185 -1.61 9.94 13.41
N ALA A 186 -2.15 10.41 12.30
CA ALA A 186 -3.59 10.45 12.10
C ALA A 186 -4.12 9.14 11.50
N ALA A 187 -4.23 8.09 12.32
CA ALA A 187 -4.59 6.74 11.92
C ALA A 187 -3.68 6.25 10.78
N THR A 188 -2.50 5.76 11.14
CA THR A 188 -1.54 5.20 10.17
C THR A 188 -2.16 4.01 9.46
N ASN A 189 -2.01 3.97 8.13
CA ASN A 189 -2.48 2.87 7.30
C ASN A 189 -1.30 2.33 6.47
N GLY A 190 -1.15 2.68 5.19
CA GLY A 190 -0.02 2.23 4.38
C GLY A 190 1.35 2.58 4.96
N ILE A 191 2.28 1.65 4.85
CA ILE A 191 3.69 1.84 5.19
C ILE A 191 4.57 1.16 4.14
N SER A 192 5.54 1.88 3.59
CA SER A 192 6.52 1.32 2.65
C SER A 192 7.86 2.01 2.81
N PHE A 193 8.95 1.28 2.63
CA PHE A 193 10.27 1.91 2.50
C PHE A 193 10.37 2.73 1.22
N ASP A 194 11.20 3.76 1.24
CA ASP A 194 11.69 4.35 0.00
C ASP A 194 12.58 3.35 -0.76
N ALA A 195 12.84 3.63 -2.04
CA ALA A 195 13.61 2.73 -2.90
C ALA A 195 15.03 2.44 -2.40
N ASP A 196 15.58 3.30 -1.56
CA ASP A 196 16.94 3.24 -1.02
C ASP A 196 17.02 2.73 0.44
N TYR A 197 15.91 2.34 1.07
CA TYR A 197 15.80 1.95 2.49
C TYR A 197 16.26 3.02 3.49
N ARG A 198 16.20 4.31 3.09
CA ARG A 198 16.61 5.44 3.97
C ARG A 198 15.51 5.97 4.85
N GLY A 199 14.28 5.63 4.55
CA GLY A 199 13.10 6.06 5.30
C GLY A 199 11.84 5.34 4.89
N LEU A 200 10.78 5.69 5.59
CA LEU A 200 9.45 5.12 5.43
C LEU A 200 8.47 6.17 4.95
N TRP A 201 7.70 5.83 3.95
CA TRP A 201 6.49 6.50 3.57
C TRP A 201 5.33 5.95 4.37
N ILE A 202 4.52 6.80 4.96
CA ILE A 202 3.42 6.43 5.86
C ILE A 202 2.18 7.19 5.43
N SER A 203 1.11 6.49 5.07
CA SER A 203 -0.17 7.16 4.85
C SER A 203 -0.88 7.41 6.18
N GLU A 204 -1.48 8.59 6.30
CA GLU A 204 -2.28 8.99 7.45
C GLU A 204 -3.74 9.17 7.02
N LEU A 205 -4.55 8.13 7.23
CA LEU A 205 -5.88 7.93 6.69
C LEU A 205 -6.83 9.10 6.99
N THR A 206 -6.91 9.55 8.25
CA THR A 206 -7.90 10.55 8.65
C THR A 206 -7.54 11.99 8.26
N ARG A 207 -6.35 12.20 7.70
CA ARG A 207 -5.87 13.54 7.27
C ARG A 207 -5.44 13.62 5.81
N ASN A 208 -5.63 12.56 5.02
CA ASN A 208 -5.27 12.51 3.61
C ASN A 208 -3.87 13.07 3.32
N ARG A 209 -2.87 12.50 3.99
CA ARG A 209 -1.47 12.91 3.81
C ARG A 209 -0.54 11.71 3.84
N ILE A 210 0.61 11.86 3.20
CA ILE A 210 1.72 10.93 3.29
C ILE A 210 2.82 11.64 4.07
N SER A 211 3.27 11.00 5.14
CA SER A 211 4.41 11.45 5.94
C SER A 211 5.65 10.66 5.56
N TYR A 212 6.82 11.28 5.72
CA TYR A 212 8.11 10.63 5.53
C TYR A 212 8.86 10.59 6.85
N LEU A 213 9.23 9.40 7.29
CA LEU A 213 10.04 9.12 8.46
C LEU A 213 11.44 8.70 8.01
N ARG A 214 12.41 9.61 8.11
CA ARG A 214 13.81 9.28 7.82
C ARG A 214 14.37 8.42 8.94
N LEU A 215 15.09 7.37 8.56
CA LEU A 215 15.77 6.47 9.49
C LEU A 215 17.25 6.81 9.60
N ASP A 216 17.83 6.50 10.75
CA ASP A 216 19.27 6.46 10.96
C ASP A 216 19.85 5.09 10.52
N GLU A 217 21.17 4.95 10.59
CA GLU A 217 21.88 3.72 10.19
C GLU A 217 21.51 2.48 11.05
N MET A 218 20.93 2.70 12.23
CA MET A 218 20.49 1.64 13.14
C MET A 218 18.98 1.32 12.99
N GLY A 219 18.29 2.00 12.06
CA GLY A 219 16.84 1.86 11.84
C GLY A 219 16.00 2.59 12.89
N GLY A 220 16.59 3.52 13.63
CA GLY A 220 15.90 4.45 14.51
C GLY A 220 15.36 5.67 13.76
N ALA A 221 14.41 6.39 14.37
CA ALA A 221 13.86 7.61 13.79
C ALA A 221 14.86 8.78 13.87
N ALA A 222 15.24 9.35 12.72
CA ALA A 222 16.08 10.52 12.62
C ALA A 222 15.28 11.83 12.46
N SER A 223 14.21 11.82 11.65
CA SER A 223 13.29 12.94 11.47
C SER A 223 11.96 12.47 10.90
N HIS A 224 10.91 13.24 11.13
CA HIS A 224 9.57 12.96 10.61
C HIS A 224 8.90 14.27 10.14
N HIS A 225 8.23 14.23 8.98
CA HIS A 225 7.46 15.38 8.48
C HIS A 225 6.38 14.92 7.49
N THR A 226 5.37 15.76 7.30
CA THR A 226 4.40 15.57 6.20
C THR A 226 5.07 15.89 4.88
N ALA A 227 5.12 14.95 3.96
CA ALA A 227 5.75 15.10 2.65
C ALA A 227 4.74 15.42 1.55
N VAL A 228 3.58 14.74 1.53
CA VAL A 228 2.55 14.92 0.50
C VAL A 228 1.18 15.13 1.13
N ARG A 229 0.43 16.07 0.61
CA ARG A 229 -1.02 16.20 0.87
C ARG A 229 -1.77 15.57 -0.29
N VAL A 230 -2.58 14.56 0.02
CA VAL A 230 -3.30 13.80 -0.99
C VAL A 230 -4.65 14.47 -1.29
N ASP A 231 -4.89 14.78 -2.56
CA ASP A 231 -6.18 15.32 -3.03
C ASP A 231 -7.16 14.15 -3.28
N GLY A 232 -7.67 13.60 -2.20
CA GLY A 232 -8.64 12.49 -2.21
C GLY A 232 -10.09 12.96 -2.12
N GLY A 233 -10.36 14.22 -1.84
CA GLY A 233 -11.71 14.71 -1.52
C GLY A 233 -12.24 14.07 -0.24
N ILE A 234 -13.39 13.39 -0.32
CA ILE A 234 -13.98 12.63 0.79
C ILE A 234 -13.35 11.24 0.95
N ALA A 235 -12.65 10.74 -0.07
CA ALA A 235 -11.88 9.50 0.03
C ALA A 235 -10.68 9.71 0.95
N ARG A 236 -10.15 8.60 1.49
CA ARG A 236 -9.06 8.62 2.46
C ARG A 236 -7.86 7.86 1.92
N THR A 237 -6.66 8.25 2.37
CA THR A 237 -5.45 7.49 2.06
C THR A 237 -5.51 6.10 2.71
N ASP A 238 -5.21 5.08 1.92
CA ASP A 238 -5.13 3.68 2.32
C ASP A 238 -3.68 3.19 2.19
N SER A 239 -3.45 1.98 1.74
CA SER A 239 -2.10 1.43 1.60
C SER A 239 -1.28 2.13 0.50
N ILE A 240 0.05 1.96 0.56
CA ILE A 240 1.01 2.63 -0.31
C ILE A 240 2.09 1.64 -0.76
N ALA A 241 2.53 1.75 -2.01
CA ALA A 241 3.69 1.03 -2.55
C ALA A 241 4.67 1.98 -3.24
N VAL A 242 5.92 1.53 -3.42
CA VAL A 242 7.00 2.31 -4.04
C VAL A 242 7.61 1.51 -5.18
N ASP A 243 7.82 2.12 -6.35
CA ASP A 243 8.52 1.50 -7.47
C ASP A 243 10.03 1.83 -7.50
N ALA A 244 10.76 1.30 -8.48
CA ALA A 244 12.20 1.45 -8.59
C ALA A 244 12.68 2.90 -8.81
N ASP A 245 11.83 3.77 -9.37
CA ASP A 245 12.12 5.20 -9.55
C ASP A 245 11.74 6.03 -8.30
N GLY A 246 11.18 5.37 -7.28
CA GLY A 246 10.73 6.00 -6.03
C GLY A 246 9.36 6.67 -6.18
N ASN A 247 8.56 6.29 -7.18
CA ASN A 247 7.19 6.78 -7.28
C ASN A 247 6.29 6.10 -6.25
N LEU A 248 5.38 6.86 -5.68
CA LEU A 248 4.46 6.46 -4.62
C LEU A 248 3.09 6.17 -5.21
N TYR A 249 2.58 4.97 -5.00
CA TYR A 249 1.23 4.55 -5.41
C TYR A 249 0.33 4.52 -4.19
N GLN A 250 -0.48 5.55 -4.03
CA GLN A 250 -1.38 5.72 -2.88
C GLN A 250 -2.80 5.28 -3.23
N ALA A 251 -3.27 4.22 -2.61
CA ALA A 251 -4.64 3.74 -2.72
C ALA A 251 -5.63 4.68 -1.99
N LEU A 252 -6.88 4.72 -2.44
CA LEU A 252 -7.91 5.61 -1.91
C LEU A 252 -9.12 4.83 -1.41
N HIS A 253 -9.25 4.74 -0.09
CA HIS A 253 -10.45 4.20 0.56
C HIS A 253 -11.63 5.13 0.33
N GLY A 254 -12.76 4.59 -0.13
CA GLY A 254 -13.95 5.37 -0.52
C GLY A 254 -13.87 5.94 -1.94
N ARG A 255 -12.87 5.52 -2.72
CA ARG A 255 -12.77 5.79 -4.15
C ARG A 255 -12.02 4.66 -4.85
N PRO A 256 -12.57 4.07 -5.92
CA PRO A 256 -11.87 3.02 -6.68
C PRO A 256 -10.81 3.66 -7.61
N ALA A 257 -9.80 4.24 -7.01
CA ALA A 257 -8.72 4.94 -7.69
C ALA A 257 -7.45 4.99 -6.84
N MET A 258 -6.32 5.26 -7.48
CA MET A 258 -5.05 5.53 -6.81
C MET A 258 -4.47 6.86 -7.28
N ALA A 259 -3.72 7.49 -6.39
CA ALA A 259 -2.93 8.67 -6.66
C ALA A 259 -1.46 8.29 -6.78
N VAL A 260 -0.80 8.67 -7.88
CA VAL A 260 0.64 8.40 -8.06
C VAL A 260 1.41 9.71 -7.97
N TYR A 261 2.43 9.73 -7.12
CA TYR A 261 3.31 10.87 -6.90
C TYR A 261 4.77 10.46 -7.13
N ASP A 262 5.61 11.43 -7.49
CA ASP A 262 7.04 11.23 -7.36
C ASP A 262 7.50 11.44 -5.90
N ARG A 263 8.78 11.16 -5.63
CA ARG A 263 9.39 11.35 -4.31
C ARG A 263 9.42 12.82 -3.83
N HIS A 264 9.14 13.79 -4.70
CA HIS A 264 9.08 15.21 -4.38
C HIS A 264 7.65 15.69 -4.10
N GLY A 265 6.66 14.78 -4.23
CA GLY A 265 5.24 15.06 -4.02
C GLY A 265 4.52 15.61 -5.25
N GLU A 266 5.16 15.61 -6.42
CA GLU A 266 4.52 15.99 -7.68
C GLU A 266 3.55 14.90 -8.13
N ARG A 267 2.31 15.27 -8.48
CA ARG A 267 1.31 14.34 -8.98
C ARG A 267 1.66 13.87 -10.39
N LEU A 268 1.98 12.60 -10.57
CA LEU A 268 2.34 12.00 -11.86
C LEU A 268 1.13 11.43 -12.59
N ALA A 269 0.26 10.72 -11.86
CA ALA A 269 -0.86 10.03 -12.46
C ALA A 269 -2.04 9.83 -11.49
N THR A 270 -3.19 9.53 -12.06
CA THR A 270 -4.32 8.88 -11.38
C THR A 270 -4.52 7.51 -12.03
N VAL A 271 -4.52 6.45 -11.25
CA VAL A 271 -4.99 5.14 -11.69
C VAL A 271 -6.49 5.07 -11.41
N GLU A 272 -7.29 4.92 -12.46
CA GLU A 272 -8.74 4.79 -12.34
C GLU A 272 -9.16 3.34 -12.56
N VAL A 273 -9.96 2.83 -11.64
CA VAL A 273 -10.62 1.54 -11.77
C VAL A 273 -11.98 1.78 -12.39
N PRO A 274 -12.20 1.37 -13.66
CA PRO A 274 -13.50 1.55 -14.29
C PRO A 274 -14.50 0.61 -13.60
N ALA A 275 -15.51 1.20 -12.98
CA ALA A 275 -16.61 0.44 -12.42
C ALA A 275 -17.36 -0.28 -13.57
N ARG A 276 -17.13 -1.58 -13.73
CA ARG A 276 -18.01 -2.44 -14.54
C ARG A 276 -19.30 -2.76 -13.81
N THR A 277 -19.24 -2.72 -12.48
CA THR A 277 -20.36 -2.93 -11.57
C THR A 277 -20.51 -1.70 -10.70
N GLU A 278 -21.72 -1.17 -10.59
CA GLU A 278 -22.04 -0.23 -9.53
C GLU A 278 -21.71 -0.90 -8.20
N GLY A 279 -21.00 -0.21 -7.30
CA GLY A 279 -20.69 -0.72 -5.96
C GLY A 279 -19.24 -1.14 -5.71
N LEU A 280 -18.27 -0.73 -6.53
CA LEU A 280 -16.86 -0.70 -6.12
C LEU A 280 -16.58 0.65 -5.49
N GLU A 281 -16.12 0.65 -4.23
CA GLU A 281 -16.00 1.87 -3.43
C GLU A 281 -14.56 2.22 -3.07
N SER A 282 -13.68 1.23 -2.94
CA SER A 282 -12.33 1.43 -2.42
C SER A 282 -11.29 0.70 -3.24
N ALA A 283 -10.27 1.40 -3.72
CA ALA A 283 -8.98 0.78 -3.98
C ALA A 283 -8.25 0.75 -2.63
N THR A 284 -7.84 -0.43 -2.18
CA THR A 284 -7.31 -0.62 -0.83
C THR A 284 -5.80 -0.72 -0.82
N ASN A 285 -5.24 -1.57 -1.68
CA ASN A 285 -3.82 -1.86 -1.65
C ASN A 285 -3.28 -2.21 -3.05
N VAL A 286 -1.96 -2.23 -3.25
CA VAL A 286 -1.32 -2.46 -4.55
C VAL A 286 0.01 -3.21 -4.39
N ALA A 287 0.28 -4.10 -5.36
CA ALA A 287 1.61 -4.69 -5.53
C ALA A 287 2.06 -4.59 -6.98
N ILE A 288 3.34 -4.29 -7.22
CA ILE A 288 3.94 -4.24 -8.54
C ILE A 288 4.85 -5.46 -8.69
N THR A 289 4.72 -6.17 -9.81
CA THR A 289 5.51 -7.38 -10.09
C THR A 289 7.02 -7.09 -9.98
N PRO A 290 7.76 -7.82 -9.15
CA PRO A 290 9.20 -7.61 -9.01
C PRO A 290 9.93 -7.72 -10.36
N GLY A 291 10.71 -6.67 -10.72
CA GLY A 291 11.44 -6.60 -11.99
C GLY A 291 10.56 -6.42 -13.23
N GLY A 292 9.28 -6.12 -13.06
CA GLY A 292 8.33 -5.82 -14.12
C GLY A 292 7.48 -4.60 -13.79
N THR A 293 6.66 -4.16 -14.73
CA THR A 293 5.78 -2.98 -14.56
C THR A 293 4.30 -3.33 -14.37
N THR A 294 3.95 -4.62 -14.38
CA THR A 294 2.56 -5.02 -14.14
C THR A 294 2.23 -4.88 -12.66
N ALA A 295 1.27 -4.02 -12.35
CA ALA A 295 0.77 -3.79 -11.01
C ALA A 295 -0.61 -4.42 -10.82
N TYR A 296 -0.89 -4.90 -9.61
CA TYR A 296 -2.19 -5.44 -9.21
C TYR A 296 -2.72 -4.63 -8.03
N VAL A 297 -3.96 -4.19 -8.14
CA VAL A 297 -4.67 -3.43 -7.10
C VAL A 297 -5.87 -4.21 -6.60
N THR A 298 -6.05 -4.26 -5.31
CA THR A 298 -7.25 -4.79 -4.65
C THR A 298 -8.32 -3.72 -4.57
N VAL A 299 -9.53 -4.08 -4.97
CA VAL A 299 -10.68 -3.16 -5.00
C VAL A 299 -11.88 -3.87 -4.39
N SER A 300 -12.56 -3.21 -3.48
CA SER A 300 -13.70 -3.78 -2.76
C SER A 300 -14.88 -2.82 -2.67
N GLY A 301 -16.05 -3.40 -2.48
CA GLY A 301 -17.30 -2.68 -2.28
C GLY A 301 -18.49 -3.63 -2.14
N PRO A 302 -19.72 -3.09 -2.14
CA PRO A 302 -20.93 -3.91 -2.02
C PRO A 302 -21.11 -4.97 -3.11
N SER A 303 -20.49 -4.82 -4.26
CA SER A 303 -20.55 -5.81 -5.36
C SER A 303 -19.54 -6.95 -5.24
N GLY A 304 -18.64 -6.91 -4.26
CA GLY A 304 -17.61 -7.92 -4.04
C GLY A 304 -16.19 -7.36 -3.97
N GLY A 305 -15.22 -8.26 -3.89
CA GLY A 305 -13.80 -7.98 -3.90
C GLY A 305 -13.16 -8.44 -5.22
N TYR A 306 -12.36 -7.56 -5.81
CA TYR A 306 -11.80 -7.74 -7.14
C TYR A 306 -10.29 -7.47 -7.15
N VAL A 307 -9.60 -8.11 -8.07
CA VAL A 307 -8.22 -7.80 -8.46
C VAL A 307 -8.26 -7.14 -9.83
N TYR A 308 -7.65 -5.95 -9.92
CA TYR A 308 -7.42 -5.23 -11.16
C TYR A 308 -5.93 -5.13 -11.47
N THR A 309 -5.57 -4.86 -12.71
CA THR A 309 -4.18 -4.68 -13.15
C THR A 309 -4.02 -3.41 -13.94
N PHE A 310 -2.83 -2.82 -13.86
CA PHE A 310 -2.42 -1.66 -14.67
C PHE A 310 -0.91 -1.66 -14.89
N ASP A 311 -0.43 -0.83 -15.82
CA ASP A 311 1.00 -0.64 -16.04
C ASP A 311 1.52 0.44 -15.10
N ALA A 312 2.42 0.08 -14.18
CA ALA A 312 3.14 1.00 -13.31
C ALA A 312 4.10 1.89 -14.13
N LEU A 313 4.57 2.97 -13.51
CA LEU A 313 5.47 3.94 -14.17
C LEU A 313 6.91 3.43 -14.25
N ALA A 314 7.31 2.60 -13.29
CA ALA A 314 8.60 1.93 -13.24
C ALA A 314 8.45 0.50 -12.70
N GLU A 315 9.56 -0.25 -12.72
CA GLU A 315 9.59 -1.64 -12.29
C GLU A 315 9.31 -1.79 -10.79
N GLY A 316 8.66 -2.90 -10.43
CA GLY A 316 8.47 -3.28 -9.04
C GLY A 316 9.78 -3.70 -8.40
N ILE A 317 9.94 -3.27 -7.17
CA ILE A 317 10.99 -3.67 -6.26
C ILE A 317 10.38 -4.34 -5.02
N ARG A 318 11.19 -4.69 -4.04
CA ARG A 318 10.66 -5.31 -2.83
C ARG A 318 9.63 -4.43 -2.12
N GLN A 319 9.87 -3.13 -2.07
CA GLN A 319 8.98 -2.12 -1.47
C GLN A 319 7.67 -1.90 -2.24
N SER A 320 7.49 -2.60 -3.34
CA SER A 320 6.27 -2.55 -4.16
C SER A 320 5.27 -3.65 -3.81
N ASN A 321 5.46 -4.36 -2.72
CA ASN A 321 4.63 -5.51 -2.32
C ASN A 321 3.54 -5.15 -1.32
N GLY A 322 2.83 -4.07 -1.56
CA GLY A 322 1.57 -3.84 -0.87
C GLY A 322 1.66 -3.62 0.65
N GLY A 323 2.63 -2.89 1.10
CA GLY A 323 2.71 -2.54 2.50
C GLY A 323 4.09 -2.34 2.91
#